data_2e402a9ea33201e37d9acfcb91c739dd
#
_entry.id   2e402a9ea33201e37d9acfcb91c739dd
#
_cell.length_a   1.000
_cell.length_b   1.000
_cell.length_c   1.000
_cell.angle_alpha   90.00
_cell.angle_beta   90.00
_cell.angle_gamma   90.00
#
_symmetry.space_group_name_H-M   'P 1'
#
loop_
_entity.id
_entity.type
_entity.pdbx_description
1 polymer ?
#
loop_
_entity_poly.entity_id
_entity_poly.type
_entity_poly.pdbx_seq_one_letter_code
_entity_poly.pdbx_strand_id
1 'polypeptide(L)'
;MPCPLCAADAPLAPHSVPGGPDNATAEICATCAAQIDGTPEPNHWRGLASAMWSEEPAVQVLAARMLARLSAEDWARDLAEQLYLDDETRAWADNVPQDTGHKDSNGTPLAQGDTVVLIKDLPVKGAGFTAKRGTAVRGISLVADNPEHIEGRVEGQRIVILTQFVKKK
;
A
#
# COMPACT_ATOMS: atom_id res chain seq x y z
N MET A 1 23.17 -17.32 0.15
CA MET A 1 23.47 -15.88 0.26
C MET A 1 22.67 -15.32 1.41
N PRO A 2 23.24 -14.43 2.23
CA PRO A 2 22.49 -13.82 3.32
C PRO A 2 21.41 -12.87 2.78
N CYS A 3 20.32 -12.79 3.52
CA CYS A 3 19.23 -11.87 3.17
C CYS A 3 19.72 -10.41 3.26
N PRO A 4 19.51 -9.59 2.22
CA PRO A 4 19.98 -8.20 2.24
C PRO A 4 19.33 -7.32 3.31
N LEU A 5 18.16 -7.75 3.85
CA LEU A 5 17.46 -6.97 4.87
C LEU A 5 17.84 -7.36 6.30
N CYS A 6 17.93 -8.64 6.60
CA CYS A 6 18.18 -9.10 7.98
C CYS A 6 19.50 -9.83 8.15
N ALA A 7 20.25 -10.05 7.07
CA ALA A 7 21.52 -10.77 7.05
C ALA A 7 21.42 -12.25 7.48
N ALA A 8 20.23 -12.80 7.59
CA ALA A 8 20.04 -14.21 7.90
C ALA A 8 20.46 -15.09 6.71
N ASP A 9 21.12 -16.18 7.01
CA ASP A 9 21.49 -17.17 5.99
C ASP A 9 20.29 -18.09 5.74
N ALA A 10 19.44 -17.70 4.79
CA ALA A 10 18.19 -18.39 4.49
C ALA A 10 17.92 -18.32 2.98
N PRO A 11 17.06 -19.23 2.45
CA PRO A 11 16.65 -19.15 1.05
C PRO A 11 15.98 -17.82 0.74
N LEU A 12 16.35 -17.22 -0.39
CA LEU A 12 15.79 -15.96 -0.86
C LEU A 12 14.77 -16.20 -1.95
N ALA A 13 13.77 -15.31 -2.02
CA ALA A 13 12.77 -15.33 -3.08
C ALA A 13 12.45 -13.89 -3.50
N PRO A 14 12.05 -13.66 -4.76
CA PRO A 14 11.71 -12.32 -5.22
C PRO A 14 10.45 -11.81 -4.50
N HIS A 15 10.54 -10.63 -3.94
CA HIS A 15 9.44 -9.93 -3.29
C HIS A 15 9.16 -8.63 -4.06
N SER A 16 7.92 -8.42 -4.42
CA SER A 16 7.51 -7.24 -5.18
C SER A 16 7.70 -5.96 -4.36
N VAL A 17 8.29 -4.95 -5.00
CA VAL A 17 8.48 -3.62 -4.41
C VAL A 17 7.69 -2.60 -5.20
N PRO A 18 6.43 -2.35 -4.83
CA PRO A 18 5.55 -1.48 -5.62
C PRO A 18 5.91 0.00 -5.50
N GLY A 19 5.38 0.80 -6.41
CA GLY A 19 5.52 2.25 -6.41
C GLY A 19 6.66 2.79 -7.25
N GLY A 20 7.47 1.92 -7.82
CA GLY A 20 8.61 2.27 -8.69
C GLY A 20 8.55 1.60 -10.05
N PRO A 21 9.68 1.18 -10.60
CA PRO A 21 9.71 0.51 -11.91
C PRO A 21 8.80 -0.72 -11.97
N ASP A 22 8.26 -0.99 -13.14
CA ASP A 22 7.40 -2.15 -13.36
C ASP A 22 8.17 -3.45 -13.03
N ASN A 23 7.49 -4.34 -12.31
CA ASN A 23 8.04 -5.64 -11.91
C ASN A 23 9.31 -5.56 -11.04
N ALA A 24 9.53 -4.43 -10.35
CA ALA A 24 10.65 -4.30 -9.43
C ALA A 24 10.52 -5.29 -8.28
N THR A 25 11.58 -6.03 -8.02
CA THR A 25 11.63 -7.01 -6.93
C THR A 25 12.95 -6.92 -6.17
N ALA A 26 12.93 -7.39 -4.92
CA ALA A 26 14.13 -7.61 -4.12
C ALA A 26 14.14 -9.06 -3.65
N GLU A 27 15.28 -9.71 -3.71
CA GLU A 27 15.40 -11.08 -3.19
C GLU A 27 15.63 -11.05 -1.70
N ILE A 28 14.65 -11.52 -0.94
CA ILE A 28 14.65 -11.51 0.53
C ILE A 28 14.18 -12.85 1.09
N CYS A 29 14.48 -13.09 2.36
CA CYS A 29 14.04 -14.32 3.00
C CYS A 29 12.54 -14.30 3.33
N ALA A 30 11.98 -15.50 3.52
CA ALA A 30 10.54 -15.64 3.81
C ALA A 30 10.11 -14.92 5.08
N THR A 31 10.97 -14.82 6.10
CA THR A 31 10.68 -14.11 7.34
C THR A 31 10.51 -12.61 7.10
N CYS A 32 11.42 -12.00 6.33
CA CYS A 32 11.28 -10.59 5.96
C CYS A 32 10.03 -10.34 5.14
N ALA A 33 9.76 -11.18 4.14
CA ALA A 33 8.56 -11.05 3.31
C ALA A 33 7.28 -11.12 4.15
N ALA A 34 7.19 -12.08 5.06
CA ALA A 34 6.02 -12.23 5.94
C ALA A 34 5.82 -11.01 6.84
N GLN A 35 6.88 -10.42 7.34
CA GLN A 35 6.79 -9.23 8.20
C GLN A 35 6.50 -7.94 7.43
N ILE A 36 6.95 -7.83 6.19
CA ILE A 36 6.58 -6.72 5.32
C ILE A 36 5.08 -6.71 5.07
N ASP A 37 4.50 -7.88 4.81
CA ASP A 37 3.07 -8.03 4.55
C ASP A 37 2.23 -8.05 5.83
N GLY A 38 2.85 -8.23 6.99
CA GLY A 38 2.20 -8.33 8.28
C GLY A 38 2.70 -7.29 9.28
N THR A 39 2.86 -7.73 10.54
CA THR A 39 3.37 -6.89 11.63
C THR A 39 4.88 -7.08 11.78
N PRO A 40 5.69 -6.01 11.65
CA PRO A 40 7.13 -6.14 11.81
C PRO A 40 7.52 -6.32 13.28
N GLU A 41 8.49 -7.20 13.52
CA GLU A 41 9.09 -7.40 14.83
C GLU A 41 10.38 -6.56 14.92
N PRO A 42 10.46 -5.56 15.81
CA PRO A 42 11.59 -4.62 15.83
C PRO A 42 12.96 -5.29 15.89
N ASN A 43 13.11 -6.32 16.71
CA ASN A 43 14.41 -7.00 16.87
C ASN A 43 14.90 -7.68 15.57
N HIS A 44 13.98 -8.19 14.75
CA HIS A 44 14.32 -8.80 13.47
C HIS A 44 14.90 -7.75 12.50
N TRP A 45 14.40 -6.51 12.57
CA TRP A 45 14.75 -5.46 11.62
C TRP A 45 15.98 -4.64 12.01
N ARG A 46 16.66 -4.95 13.09
CA ARG A 46 17.92 -4.27 13.46
C ARG A 46 19.01 -4.42 12.40
N GLY A 47 18.94 -5.44 11.56
CA GLY A 47 19.81 -5.60 10.39
C GLY A 47 19.69 -4.51 9.34
N LEU A 48 18.66 -3.66 9.41
CA LEU A 48 18.49 -2.52 8.51
C LEU A 48 19.67 -1.54 8.59
N ALA A 49 20.41 -1.51 9.69
CA ALA A 49 21.63 -0.73 9.80
C ALA A 49 22.67 -1.06 8.71
N SER A 50 22.65 -2.29 8.22
CA SER A 50 23.49 -2.72 7.09
C SER A 50 22.73 -2.65 5.77
N ALA A 51 21.44 -2.98 5.77
CA ALA A 51 20.61 -3.00 4.56
C ALA A 51 20.48 -1.63 3.91
N MET A 52 20.41 -0.56 4.70
CA MET A 52 20.30 0.80 4.18
C MET A 52 21.49 1.26 3.33
N TRP A 53 22.62 0.56 3.42
CA TRP A 53 23.81 0.83 2.61
C TRP A 53 23.90 -0.05 1.36
N SER A 54 22.87 -0.83 1.04
CA SER A 54 22.83 -1.66 -0.16
C SER A 54 22.90 -0.79 -1.43
N GLU A 55 23.58 -1.30 -2.44
CA GLU A 55 23.63 -0.67 -3.76
C GLU A 55 22.36 -0.93 -4.60
N GLU A 56 21.51 -1.84 -4.16
CA GLU A 56 20.27 -2.16 -4.86
C GLU A 56 19.14 -1.22 -4.46
N PRO A 57 18.60 -0.41 -5.39
CA PRO A 57 17.52 0.53 -5.08
C PRO A 57 16.29 -0.13 -4.43
N ALA A 58 15.91 -1.33 -4.89
CA ALA A 58 14.77 -2.06 -4.31
C ALA A 58 14.98 -2.37 -2.84
N VAL A 59 16.19 -2.79 -2.44
CA VAL A 59 16.55 -3.05 -1.04
C VAL A 59 16.53 -1.75 -0.22
N GLN A 60 17.07 -0.67 -0.78
CA GLN A 60 17.05 0.64 -0.12
C GLN A 60 15.62 1.12 0.13
N VAL A 61 14.72 0.94 -0.84
CA VAL A 61 13.31 1.30 -0.73
C VAL A 61 12.62 0.50 0.38
N LEU A 62 12.85 -0.80 0.43
CA LEU A 62 12.30 -1.65 1.50
C LEU A 62 12.84 -1.23 2.87
N ALA A 63 14.14 -0.95 2.96
CA ALA A 63 14.76 -0.48 4.21
C ALA A 63 14.12 0.84 4.67
N ALA A 64 13.95 1.81 3.78
CA ALA A 64 13.33 3.08 4.09
C ALA A 64 11.88 2.93 4.58
N ARG A 65 11.11 2.09 3.91
CA ARG A 65 9.71 1.82 4.26
C ARG A 65 9.59 1.13 5.62
N MET A 66 10.47 0.18 5.91
CA MET A 66 10.45 -0.52 7.19
C MET A 66 10.89 0.39 8.33
N LEU A 67 11.90 1.24 8.12
CA LEU A 67 12.31 2.24 9.12
C LEU A 67 11.16 3.21 9.46
N ALA A 68 10.39 3.61 8.45
CA ALA A 68 9.21 4.44 8.66
C ALA A 68 8.13 3.74 9.49
N ARG A 69 7.90 2.44 9.25
CA ARG A 69 6.94 1.63 10.01
C ARG A 69 7.39 1.39 11.45
N LEU A 70 8.69 1.37 11.69
CA LEU A 70 9.30 1.14 13.00
C LEU A 70 9.65 2.45 13.72
N SER A 71 9.06 3.56 13.33
CA SER A 71 9.36 4.90 13.85
C SER A 71 9.09 5.06 15.36
N ALA A 72 8.41 4.12 15.99
CA ALA A 72 8.27 4.07 17.44
C ALA A 72 9.58 3.68 18.15
N GLU A 73 10.49 3.03 17.42
CA GLU A 73 11.78 2.61 17.94
C GLU A 73 12.85 3.72 17.73
N ASP A 74 13.59 4.06 18.77
CA ASP A 74 14.61 5.13 18.70
C ASP A 74 15.68 4.80 17.67
N TRP A 75 16.18 3.55 17.67
CA TRP A 75 17.21 3.13 16.72
C TRP A 75 16.75 3.21 15.26
N ALA A 76 15.46 2.96 15.00
CA ALA A 76 14.92 3.04 13.65
C ALA A 76 14.86 4.50 13.17
N ARG A 77 14.50 5.43 14.04
CA ARG A 77 14.52 6.86 13.72
C ARG A 77 15.94 7.34 13.42
N ASP A 78 16.91 6.92 14.24
CA ASP A 78 18.32 7.28 14.03
C ASP A 78 18.83 6.77 12.69
N LEU A 79 18.49 5.54 12.31
CA LEU A 79 18.87 4.99 11.01
C LEU A 79 18.17 5.71 9.85
N ALA A 80 16.91 6.08 10.02
CA ALA A 80 16.16 6.81 9.00
C ALA A 80 16.79 8.19 8.72
N GLU A 81 17.33 8.85 9.74
CA GLU A 81 18.06 10.12 9.59
C GLU A 81 19.38 9.96 8.83
N GLN A 82 20.02 8.81 8.97
CA GLN A 82 21.29 8.52 8.30
C GLN A 82 21.10 7.99 6.87
N LEU A 83 19.92 7.51 6.56
CA LEU A 83 19.63 6.89 5.26
C LEU A 83 19.66 7.92 4.14
N TYR A 84 20.55 7.71 3.17
CA TYR A 84 20.63 8.53 1.97
C TYR A 84 20.01 7.79 0.78
N LEU A 85 19.09 8.45 0.09
CA LEU A 85 18.49 7.95 -1.16
C LEU A 85 18.62 9.05 -2.21
N ASP A 86 18.93 8.67 -3.46
CA ASP A 86 18.84 9.59 -4.57
C ASP A 86 17.38 9.99 -4.83
N ASP A 87 17.16 11.00 -5.67
CA ASP A 87 15.82 11.56 -5.90
C ASP A 87 14.83 10.51 -6.45
N GLU A 88 15.26 9.66 -7.38
CA GLU A 88 14.42 8.60 -7.93
C GLU A 88 14.06 7.55 -6.87
N THR A 89 15.04 7.09 -6.13
CA THR A 89 14.84 6.08 -5.09
C THR A 89 13.99 6.64 -3.95
N ARG A 90 14.17 7.92 -3.61
CA ARG A 90 13.35 8.60 -2.60
C ARG A 90 11.89 8.69 -3.05
N ALA A 91 11.66 9.10 -4.29
CA ALA A 91 10.31 9.16 -4.84
C ALA A 91 9.64 7.78 -4.83
N TRP A 92 10.39 6.74 -5.17
CA TRP A 92 9.91 5.36 -5.10
C TRP A 92 9.56 4.95 -3.67
N ALA A 93 10.43 5.22 -2.70
CA ALA A 93 10.19 4.88 -1.29
C ALA A 93 8.96 5.60 -0.74
N ASP A 94 8.75 6.85 -1.13
CA ASP A 94 7.63 7.66 -0.66
C ASP A 94 6.30 7.30 -1.36
N ASN A 95 6.36 6.66 -2.53
CA ASN A 95 5.19 6.23 -3.29
C ASN A 95 4.68 4.88 -2.79
N VAL A 96 4.34 4.82 -1.51
CA VAL A 96 3.78 3.61 -0.89
C VAL A 96 2.32 3.48 -1.29
N PRO A 97 1.90 2.36 -1.91
CA PRO A 97 0.48 2.09 -2.11
C PRO A 97 -0.22 2.08 -0.75
N GLN A 98 -1.12 3.02 -0.55
CA GLN A 98 -1.85 3.08 0.72
C GLN A 98 -2.93 2.01 0.73
N ASP A 99 -2.73 1.00 1.56
CA ASP A 99 -3.79 0.08 1.90
C ASP A 99 -4.64 0.73 2.98
N THR A 100 -5.70 1.40 2.54
CA THR A 100 -6.66 2.05 3.45
C THR A 100 -7.66 1.05 4.02
N GLY A 101 -7.56 -0.23 3.63
CA GLY A 101 -8.51 -1.26 4.01
C GLY A 101 -9.80 -1.25 3.19
N HIS A 102 -9.94 -0.35 2.22
CA HIS A 102 -11.09 -0.31 1.33
C HIS A 102 -11.05 -1.50 0.37
N LYS A 103 -12.10 -2.30 0.39
CA LYS A 103 -12.26 -3.46 -0.49
C LYS A 103 -13.66 -3.46 -1.06
N ASP A 104 -13.79 -3.94 -2.30
CA ASP A 104 -15.11 -4.08 -2.92
C ASP A 104 -15.90 -5.28 -2.34
N SER A 105 -17.08 -5.55 -2.90
CA SER A 105 -17.92 -6.66 -2.46
C SER A 105 -17.26 -8.04 -2.61
N ASN A 106 -16.26 -8.16 -3.47
CA ASN A 106 -15.51 -9.39 -3.72
C ASN A 106 -14.21 -9.48 -2.90
N GLY A 107 -13.89 -8.46 -2.11
CA GLY A 107 -12.65 -8.39 -1.35
C GLY A 107 -11.46 -7.87 -2.13
N THR A 108 -11.66 -7.32 -3.33
CA THR A 108 -10.60 -6.71 -4.13
C THR A 108 -10.23 -5.34 -3.56
N PRO A 109 -8.95 -5.07 -3.28
CA PRO A 109 -8.54 -3.76 -2.76
C PRO A 109 -8.90 -2.62 -3.72
N LEU A 110 -9.42 -1.54 -3.15
CA LEU A 110 -9.76 -0.31 -3.88
C LEU A 110 -8.68 0.74 -3.66
N ALA A 111 -8.36 1.49 -4.70
CA ALA A 111 -7.43 2.61 -4.64
C ALA A 111 -8.12 3.88 -5.10
N GLN A 112 -7.60 5.03 -4.67
CA GLN A 112 -8.12 6.32 -5.12
C GLN A 112 -7.97 6.45 -6.63
N GLY A 113 -9.02 6.91 -7.28
CA GLY A 113 -9.07 7.05 -8.74
C GLY A 113 -9.56 5.81 -9.48
N ASP A 114 -9.82 4.70 -8.77
CA ASP A 114 -10.34 3.48 -9.38
C ASP A 114 -11.75 3.69 -9.94
N THR A 115 -12.13 2.81 -10.87
CA THR A 115 -13.49 2.73 -11.39
C THR A 115 -14.17 1.52 -10.78
N VAL A 116 -15.37 1.72 -10.25
CA VAL A 116 -16.19 0.66 -9.68
C VAL A 116 -17.57 0.62 -10.36
N VAL A 117 -18.24 -0.50 -10.25
CA VAL A 117 -19.57 -0.70 -10.80
C VAL A 117 -20.52 -1.08 -9.67
N LEU A 118 -21.68 -0.46 -9.63
CA LEU A 118 -22.71 -0.79 -8.63
C LEU A 118 -23.28 -2.18 -8.88
N ILE A 119 -23.37 -2.98 -7.83
CA ILE A 119 -23.96 -4.31 -7.89
C ILE A 119 -25.40 -4.35 -7.40
N LYS A 120 -25.89 -3.22 -6.88
CA LYS A 120 -27.26 -3.02 -6.42
C LYS A 120 -27.75 -1.63 -6.82
N ASP A 121 -29.08 -1.48 -6.91
CA ASP A 121 -29.68 -0.16 -7.01
C ASP A 121 -29.50 0.57 -5.66
N LEU A 122 -28.96 1.80 -5.71
CA LEU A 122 -28.73 2.62 -4.52
C LEU A 122 -29.62 3.85 -4.56
N PRO A 123 -30.59 3.99 -3.65
CA PRO A 123 -31.31 5.25 -3.51
C PRO A 123 -30.36 6.30 -2.89
N VAL A 124 -30.21 7.43 -3.56
CA VAL A 124 -29.35 8.53 -3.09
C VAL A 124 -30.23 9.54 -2.35
N LYS A 125 -30.09 9.54 -1.02
CA LYS A 125 -30.81 10.49 -0.17
C LYS A 125 -30.30 11.91 -0.43
N GLY A 126 -31.23 12.84 -0.62
CA GLY A 126 -30.92 14.25 -0.85
C GLY A 126 -30.69 14.62 -2.32
N ALA A 127 -30.51 13.66 -3.21
CA ALA A 127 -30.35 13.91 -4.64
C ALA A 127 -31.61 13.60 -5.46
N GLY A 128 -32.59 12.92 -4.86
CA GLY A 128 -33.87 12.62 -5.51
C GLY A 128 -33.81 11.57 -6.62
N PHE A 129 -32.74 10.77 -6.71
CA PHE A 129 -32.63 9.72 -7.72
C PHE A 129 -32.07 8.43 -7.11
N THR A 130 -32.22 7.34 -7.86
CA THR A 130 -31.66 6.03 -7.50
C THR A 130 -30.57 5.69 -8.51
N ALA A 131 -29.35 5.44 -8.00
CA ALA A 131 -28.26 4.95 -8.83
C ALA A 131 -28.49 3.46 -9.13
N LYS A 132 -28.62 3.14 -10.42
CA LYS A 132 -28.98 1.79 -10.86
C LYS A 132 -27.79 0.84 -10.79
N ARG A 133 -28.09 -0.44 -10.57
CA ARG A 133 -27.15 -1.55 -10.73
C ARG A 133 -26.48 -1.47 -12.11
N GLY A 134 -25.16 -1.69 -12.14
CA GLY A 134 -24.38 -1.60 -13.38
C GLY A 134 -23.86 -0.21 -13.70
N THR A 135 -24.20 0.80 -12.90
CA THR A 135 -23.67 2.15 -13.07
C THR A 135 -22.18 2.17 -12.74
N ALA A 136 -21.36 2.65 -13.68
CA ALA A 136 -19.93 2.82 -13.46
C ALA A 136 -19.65 4.14 -12.72
N VAL A 137 -18.88 4.06 -11.65
CA VAL A 137 -18.43 5.24 -10.88
C VAL A 137 -16.92 5.36 -11.08
N ARG A 138 -16.50 6.42 -11.75
CA ARG A 138 -15.10 6.66 -12.11
C ARG A 138 -14.46 7.63 -11.14
N GLY A 139 -13.15 7.49 -10.93
CA GLY A 139 -12.38 8.43 -10.12
C GLY A 139 -12.85 8.47 -8.67
N ILE A 140 -13.09 7.31 -8.07
CA ILE A 140 -13.53 7.24 -6.67
C ILE A 140 -12.48 7.84 -5.74
N SER A 141 -12.94 8.41 -4.62
CA SER A 141 -12.09 8.84 -3.51
C SER A 141 -12.36 7.95 -2.31
N LEU A 142 -11.31 7.56 -1.62
CA LEU A 142 -11.43 6.75 -0.42
C LEU A 142 -11.66 7.66 0.79
N VAL A 143 -12.64 7.30 1.63
CA VAL A 143 -12.89 8.02 2.88
C VAL A 143 -11.87 7.52 3.92
N ALA A 144 -10.93 8.39 4.31
CA ALA A 144 -9.80 8.01 5.15
C ALA A 144 -10.22 7.47 6.53
N ASP A 145 -11.30 7.99 7.08
CA ASP A 145 -11.78 7.63 8.43
C ASP A 145 -12.65 6.38 8.45
N ASN A 146 -13.08 5.88 7.28
CA ASN A 146 -13.99 4.74 7.22
C ASN A 146 -13.65 3.84 6.02
N PRO A 147 -13.10 2.63 6.26
CA PRO A 147 -12.74 1.70 5.18
C PRO A 147 -13.93 1.11 4.43
N GLU A 148 -15.14 1.30 4.92
CA GLU A 148 -16.36 0.82 4.27
C GLU A 148 -17.01 1.86 3.36
N HIS A 149 -16.48 3.10 3.35
CA HIS A 149 -17.04 4.20 2.58
C HIS A 149 -16.09 4.67 1.49
N ILE A 150 -16.64 4.92 0.31
CA ILE A 150 -15.97 5.61 -0.79
C ILE A 150 -16.86 6.75 -1.27
N GLU A 151 -16.27 7.74 -1.91
CA GLU A 151 -17.00 8.83 -2.56
C GLU A 151 -16.82 8.74 -4.07
N GLY A 152 -17.87 9.04 -4.80
CA GLY A 152 -17.82 9.04 -6.26
C GLY A 152 -18.88 9.93 -6.84
N ARG A 153 -18.76 10.24 -8.14
CA ARG A 153 -19.77 11.02 -8.86
C ARG A 153 -20.70 10.09 -9.62
N VAL A 154 -21.99 10.28 -9.38
CA VAL A 154 -23.05 9.65 -10.15
C VAL A 154 -24.00 10.75 -10.63
N GLU A 155 -24.21 10.80 -11.94
CA GLU A 155 -25.06 11.83 -12.60
C GLU A 155 -24.65 13.27 -12.23
N GLY A 156 -23.34 13.51 -12.09
CA GLY A 156 -22.80 14.81 -11.76
C GLY A 156 -22.85 15.20 -10.30
N GLN A 157 -23.36 14.32 -9.44
CA GLN A 157 -23.42 14.55 -8.00
C GLN A 157 -22.44 13.63 -7.25
N ARG A 158 -21.72 14.20 -6.29
CA ARG A 158 -20.82 13.46 -5.43
C ARG A 158 -21.63 12.80 -4.31
N ILE A 159 -21.50 11.48 -4.21
CA ILE A 159 -22.23 10.71 -3.20
C ILE A 159 -21.25 9.79 -2.45
N VAL A 160 -21.61 9.42 -1.23
CA VAL A 160 -20.90 8.41 -0.44
C VAL A 160 -21.54 7.05 -0.73
N ILE A 161 -20.72 6.06 -1.07
CA ILE A 161 -21.16 4.73 -1.44
C ILE A 161 -20.47 3.72 -0.50
N LEU A 162 -21.24 2.73 -0.04
CA LEU A 162 -20.66 1.63 0.74
C LEU A 162 -19.89 0.69 -0.20
N THR A 163 -18.69 0.30 0.21
CA THR A 163 -17.82 -0.58 -0.59
C THR A 163 -18.46 -1.94 -0.87
N GLN A 164 -19.31 -2.42 0.03
CA GLN A 164 -20.05 -3.68 -0.14
C GLN A 164 -21.04 -3.68 -1.31
N PHE A 165 -21.38 -2.50 -1.85
CA PHE A 165 -22.33 -2.35 -2.94
C PHE A 165 -21.66 -2.12 -4.29
N VAL A 166 -20.35 -2.21 -4.36
CA VAL A 166 -19.57 -1.96 -5.58
C VAL A 166 -18.65 -3.13 -5.89
N LYS A 167 -18.26 -3.18 -7.16
CA LYS A 167 -17.29 -4.14 -7.67
C LYS A 167 -16.26 -3.38 -8.48
N LYS A 168 -14.97 -3.65 -8.23
CA LYS A 168 -13.90 -3.06 -9.02
C LYS A 168 -14.00 -3.53 -10.48
N LYS A 169 -13.95 -2.58 -11.38
CA LYS A 169 -13.99 -2.86 -12.81
C LYS A 169 -12.64 -3.31 -13.36
#